data_bdacba65befe8ab7f875c7b14205eb03
#
_entry.id   bdacba65befe8ab7f875c7b14205eb03
#
_cell.length_a   1.000
_cell.length_b   1.000
_cell.length_c   1.000
_cell.angle_alpha   90.00
_cell.angle_beta   90.00
_cell.angle_gamma   90.00
#
_symmetry.space_group_name_H-M   'P 1'
#
loop_
_entity.id
_entity.type
_entity.pdbx_description
1 polymer ?
#
loop_
_entity_poly.entity_id
_entity_poly.type
_entity_poly.pdbx_seq_one_letter_code
_entity_poly.pdbx_strand_id
1 'polypeptide(L)'
;EEMNPWFDLARRSLSTQNNVRQWINRVRIVPANQPLIPPVVERYAQQAIYEGLLQDKQIECVYRARGPLGEDRSYILNPLALVQKGSIIYLICTRHDKTEVQTFALHRFKSASVLDTRALHPVNFDIDAYIDSGALGFRVDFDKPTEHVELELIMNEADALYFSESQLSKEQTITQISEDLYKVSASVPFTSQ
;
A
#
# COMPACT_ATOMS: atom_id res chain seq x y z
N GLU A 1 8.71 0.11 10.46
CA GLU A 1 9.48 -0.69 11.45
C GLU A 1 9.00 -2.14 11.60
N GLU A 2 7.81 -2.51 11.14
CA GLU A 2 7.19 -3.83 11.39
C GLU A 2 7.47 -4.90 10.31
N MET A 3 7.99 -4.52 9.15
CA MET A 3 8.65 -5.45 8.21
C MET A 3 10.11 -5.76 8.64
N ASN A 4 10.53 -5.19 9.77
CA ASN A 4 11.90 -5.28 10.30
C ASN A 4 12.43 -6.70 10.54
N PRO A 5 11.65 -7.73 10.94
CA PRO A 5 12.25 -9.06 11.13
C PRO A 5 12.86 -9.63 9.86
N TRP A 6 12.23 -9.39 8.72
CA TRP A 6 12.74 -9.86 7.42
C TRP A 6 13.89 -8.98 6.91
N PHE A 7 13.78 -7.67 7.10
CA PHE A 7 14.87 -6.75 6.81
C PHE A 7 16.06 -6.96 7.76
N ASP A 8 15.83 -7.33 9.02
CA ASP A 8 16.91 -7.67 9.96
C ASP A 8 17.56 -9.01 9.61
N LEU A 9 16.79 -9.99 9.14
CA LEU A 9 17.35 -11.23 8.61
C LEU A 9 18.20 -10.96 7.36
N ALA A 10 17.69 -10.18 6.42
CA ALA A 10 18.43 -9.74 5.24
C ALA A 10 19.66 -8.91 5.60
N ARG A 11 19.55 -8.00 6.57
CA ARG A 11 20.68 -7.24 7.11
C ARG A 11 21.73 -8.14 7.73
N ARG A 12 21.34 -9.14 8.51
CA ARG A 12 22.29 -10.12 9.10
C ARG A 12 22.98 -10.93 8.03
N SER A 13 22.26 -11.37 7.00
CA SER A 13 22.83 -12.11 5.85
C SER A 13 23.79 -11.25 5.03
N LEU A 14 23.52 -9.94 4.88
CA LEU A 14 24.39 -8.97 4.19
C LEU A 14 25.51 -8.42 5.07
N SER A 15 25.42 -8.55 6.40
CA SER A 15 26.40 -7.99 7.34
C SER A 15 27.76 -8.68 7.36
N THR A 16 27.92 -9.79 6.66
CA THR A 16 29.20 -10.49 6.49
C THR A 16 30.14 -9.79 5.51
N GLN A 17 29.67 -8.82 4.72
CA GLN A 17 30.51 -8.02 3.81
C GLN A 17 30.66 -6.58 4.33
N ASN A 18 31.85 -6.18 4.69
CA ASN A 18 32.18 -4.87 5.28
C ASN A 18 31.68 -3.65 4.48
N ASN A 19 31.65 -3.76 3.14
CA ASN A 19 31.22 -2.68 2.25
C ASN A 19 29.70 -2.42 2.30
N VAL A 20 28.89 -3.47 2.49
CA VAL A 20 27.43 -3.36 2.57
C VAL A 20 26.99 -2.72 3.89
N ARG A 21 27.72 -2.97 4.99
CA ARG A 21 27.49 -2.31 6.29
C ARG A 21 27.69 -0.79 6.21
N GLN A 22 28.73 -0.35 5.52
CA GLN A 22 28.99 1.09 5.36
C GLN A 22 27.91 1.76 4.49
N TRP A 23 27.41 1.06 3.46
CA TRP A 23 26.32 1.55 2.60
C TRP A 23 25.01 1.73 3.38
N ILE A 24 24.58 0.72 4.13
CA ILE A 24 23.36 0.78 4.96
C ILE A 24 23.39 1.93 5.96
N ASN A 25 24.58 2.27 6.49
CA ASN A 25 24.74 3.37 7.43
C ASN A 25 24.74 4.76 6.78
N ARG A 26 24.95 4.84 5.47
CA ARG A 26 25.06 6.10 4.71
C ARG A 26 23.81 6.46 3.92
N VAL A 27 22.90 5.50 3.68
CA VAL A 27 21.68 5.72 2.90
C VAL A 27 20.49 5.84 3.86
N ARG A 28 19.69 6.86 3.65
CA ARG A 28 18.41 7.08 4.36
C ARG A 28 17.35 7.44 3.33
N ILE A 29 16.15 6.92 3.53
CA ILE A 29 14.95 7.31 2.78
C ILE A 29 14.18 8.28 3.66
N VAL A 30 14.00 9.49 3.16
CA VAL A 30 13.18 10.51 3.82
C VAL A 30 11.82 10.51 3.14
N PRO A 31 10.71 10.30 3.88
CA PRO A 31 9.37 10.38 3.29
C PRO A 31 9.10 11.77 2.71
N ALA A 32 8.42 11.85 1.57
CA ALA A 32 8.05 13.11 0.95
C ALA A 32 7.03 13.94 1.78
N ASN A 33 6.25 13.24 2.62
CA ASN A 33 5.21 13.85 3.45
C ASN A 33 5.59 13.80 4.94
N GLN A 34 4.88 14.60 5.76
CA GLN A 34 4.95 14.52 7.23
C GLN A 34 4.83 13.04 7.66
N PRO A 35 5.85 12.47 8.33
CA PRO A 35 5.77 11.09 8.80
C PRO A 35 4.67 10.95 9.86
N LEU A 36 3.75 10.04 9.62
CA LEU A 36 2.73 9.67 10.60
C LEU A 36 3.27 8.57 11.52
N ILE A 37 2.83 8.59 12.77
CA ILE A 37 3.14 7.50 13.71
C ILE A 37 2.40 6.25 13.21
N PRO A 38 3.11 5.13 12.93
CA PRO A 38 2.48 3.89 12.50
C PRO A 38 1.48 3.39 13.55
N PRO A 39 0.31 2.88 13.13
CA PRO A 39 -0.62 2.25 14.07
C PRO A 39 -0.01 0.96 14.63
N VAL A 40 -0.37 0.65 15.88
CA VAL A 40 0.07 -0.59 16.54
C VAL A 40 -0.67 -1.77 15.91
N VAL A 41 0.08 -2.79 15.48
CA VAL A 41 -0.45 -4.04 14.96
C VAL A 41 -0.38 -5.12 16.05
N GLU A 42 -1.42 -5.91 16.20
CA GLU A 42 -1.43 -7.03 17.13
C GLU A 42 -0.45 -8.11 16.63
N ARG A 43 0.53 -8.45 17.44
CA ARG A 43 1.69 -9.26 17.05
C ARG A 43 1.31 -10.68 16.62
N TYR A 44 0.40 -11.34 17.34
CA TYR A 44 0.00 -12.72 17.02
C TYR A 44 -0.83 -12.79 15.75
N ALA A 45 -1.71 -11.78 15.53
CA ALA A 45 -2.48 -11.69 14.30
C ALA A 45 -1.56 -11.45 13.10
N GLN A 46 -0.57 -10.58 13.22
CA GLN A 46 0.44 -10.34 12.19
C GLN A 46 1.23 -11.59 11.85
N GLN A 47 1.67 -12.32 12.86
CA GLN A 47 2.41 -13.58 12.67
C GLN A 47 1.57 -14.63 11.92
N ALA A 48 0.31 -14.81 12.32
CA ALA A 48 -0.60 -15.75 11.66
C ALA A 48 -0.87 -15.35 10.20
N ILE A 49 -1.03 -14.06 9.91
CA ILE A 49 -1.21 -13.57 8.53
C ILE A 49 0.03 -13.85 7.67
N TYR A 50 1.23 -13.60 8.19
CA TYR A 50 2.48 -13.90 7.49
C TYR A 50 2.66 -15.39 7.24
N GLU A 51 2.35 -16.21 8.23
CA GLU A 51 2.40 -17.65 8.10
C GLU A 51 1.38 -18.17 7.08
N GLY A 52 0.14 -17.67 7.09
CA GLY A 52 -0.89 -18.02 6.12
C GLY A 52 -0.46 -17.69 4.68
N LEU A 53 0.17 -16.52 4.46
CA LEU A 53 0.75 -16.14 3.17
C LEU A 53 1.90 -17.07 2.75
N LEU A 54 2.84 -17.35 3.65
CA LEU A 54 4.01 -18.18 3.35
C LEU A 54 3.64 -19.64 3.06
N GLN A 55 2.63 -20.16 3.74
CA GLN A 55 2.18 -21.55 3.60
C GLN A 55 1.05 -21.73 2.59
N ASP A 56 0.58 -20.66 1.93
CA ASP A 56 -0.57 -20.67 1.01
C ASP A 56 -1.83 -21.25 1.69
N LYS A 57 -2.11 -20.82 2.92
CA LYS A 57 -3.22 -21.28 3.75
C LYS A 57 -4.22 -20.18 4.05
N GLN A 58 -5.49 -20.59 4.23
CA GLN A 58 -6.53 -19.72 4.75
C GLN A 58 -6.23 -19.27 6.18
N ILE A 59 -6.73 -18.11 6.53
CA ILE A 59 -6.70 -17.59 7.90
C ILE A 59 -8.13 -17.31 8.39
N GLU A 60 -8.42 -17.68 9.63
CA GLU A 60 -9.58 -17.23 10.36
C GLU A 60 -9.18 -16.00 11.19
N CYS A 61 -10.00 -14.97 11.24
CA CYS A 61 -9.66 -13.74 11.93
C CYS A 61 -10.88 -13.01 12.50
N VAL A 62 -10.61 -12.17 13.51
CA VAL A 62 -11.54 -11.14 13.98
C VAL A 62 -10.99 -9.78 13.55
N TYR A 63 -11.79 -9.03 12.83
CA TYR A 63 -11.41 -7.76 12.22
C TYR A 63 -12.38 -6.63 12.60
N ARG A 64 -11.83 -5.48 13.01
CA ARG A 64 -12.62 -4.29 13.33
C ARG A 64 -12.89 -3.45 12.09
N ALA A 65 -14.15 -3.23 11.76
CA ALA A 65 -14.54 -2.33 10.68
C ALA A 65 -14.06 -0.88 10.93
N ARG A 66 -13.97 -0.09 9.87
CA ARG A 66 -13.58 1.32 9.97
C ARG A 66 -14.72 2.14 10.58
N GLY A 67 -14.40 3.04 11.51
CA GLY A 67 -15.32 4.02 12.08
C GLY A 67 -15.33 4.04 13.60
N PRO A 68 -15.94 5.07 14.21
CA PRO A 68 -15.93 5.24 15.67
C PRO A 68 -16.70 4.14 16.41
N LEU A 69 -17.68 3.51 15.75
CA LEU A 69 -18.47 2.39 16.26
C LEU A 69 -18.16 1.08 15.52
N GLY A 70 -16.94 0.95 14.98
CA GLY A 70 -16.56 -0.22 14.19
C GLY A 70 -16.79 -1.53 14.95
N GLU A 71 -17.67 -2.38 14.43
CA GLU A 71 -17.96 -3.69 14.97
C GLU A 71 -16.84 -4.68 14.64
N ASP A 72 -16.57 -5.57 15.59
CA ASP A 72 -15.67 -6.70 15.35
C ASP A 72 -16.45 -7.79 14.58
N ARG A 73 -15.88 -8.27 13.48
CA ARG A 73 -16.48 -9.28 12.60
C ARG A 73 -15.50 -10.39 12.34
N SER A 74 -16.01 -11.63 12.34
CA SER A 74 -15.20 -12.80 11.99
C SER A 74 -15.21 -13.04 10.49
N TYR A 75 -14.03 -13.41 9.95
CA TYR A 75 -13.85 -13.74 8.55
C TYR A 75 -12.93 -14.95 8.40
N ILE A 76 -13.15 -15.71 7.33
CA ILE A 76 -12.16 -16.63 6.77
C ILE A 76 -11.65 -15.98 5.50
N LEU A 77 -10.34 -15.75 5.41
CA LEU A 77 -9.69 -15.03 4.33
C LEU A 77 -8.71 -15.94 3.58
N ASN A 78 -8.61 -15.73 2.28
CA ASN A 78 -7.55 -16.26 1.43
C ASN A 78 -6.50 -15.17 1.24
N PRO A 79 -5.36 -15.21 1.93
CA PRO A 79 -4.30 -14.22 1.79
C PRO A 79 -3.69 -14.28 0.39
N LEU A 80 -3.50 -13.14 -0.26
CA LEU A 80 -2.92 -13.04 -1.60
C LEU A 80 -1.59 -12.29 -1.59
N ALA A 81 -1.54 -11.14 -0.90
CA ALA A 81 -0.34 -10.30 -0.84
C ALA A 81 -0.38 -9.33 0.36
N LEU A 82 0.79 -8.76 0.67
CA LEU A 82 0.93 -7.64 1.60
C LEU A 82 1.43 -6.40 0.85
N VAL A 83 0.82 -5.26 1.13
CA VAL A 83 1.23 -3.98 0.57
C VAL A 83 1.38 -2.95 1.68
N GLN A 84 2.50 -2.26 1.71
CA GLN A 84 2.70 -1.12 2.60
C GLN A 84 2.43 0.17 1.84
N LYS A 85 1.48 0.97 2.32
CA LYS A 85 1.21 2.33 1.84
C LYS A 85 1.41 3.32 2.99
N GLY A 86 2.45 4.14 2.88
CA GLY A 86 2.84 5.04 3.97
C GLY A 86 3.17 4.27 5.25
N SER A 87 2.50 4.61 6.34
CA SER A 87 2.67 3.98 7.66
C SER A 87 1.78 2.76 7.90
N ILE A 88 0.96 2.36 6.94
CA ILE A 88 -0.03 1.28 7.10
C ILE A 88 0.32 0.10 6.20
N ILE A 89 0.27 -1.10 6.77
CA ILE A 89 0.36 -2.36 6.04
C ILE A 89 -1.04 -2.89 5.78
N TYR A 90 -1.29 -3.34 4.57
CA TYR A 90 -2.55 -3.90 4.11
C TYR A 90 -2.36 -5.35 3.67
N LEU A 91 -3.28 -6.22 4.09
CA LEU A 91 -3.46 -7.54 3.53
C LEU A 91 -4.42 -7.44 2.33
N ILE A 92 -3.98 -7.88 1.18
CA ILE A 92 -4.80 -8.11 0.01
C ILE A 92 -5.27 -9.55 0.06
N CYS A 93 -6.58 -9.76 0.02
CA CYS A 93 -7.15 -11.09 0.19
C CYS A 93 -8.53 -11.19 -0.47
N THR A 94 -9.06 -12.42 -0.62
CA THR A 94 -10.48 -12.65 -0.83
C THR A 94 -11.10 -13.23 0.44
N ARG A 95 -12.41 -13.11 0.60
CA ARG A 95 -13.14 -13.86 1.62
C ARG A 95 -13.42 -15.26 1.13
N HIS A 96 -13.53 -16.22 2.05
CA HIS A 96 -13.76 -17.63 1.71
C HIS A 96 -14.92 -17.85 0.73
N ASP A 97 -15.99 -17.08 0.90
CA ASP A 97 -17.24 -17.18 0.13
C ASP A 97 -17.29 -16.26 -1.11
N LYS A 98 -16.21 -15.50 -1.40
CA LYS A 98 -16.19 -14.49 -2.46
C LYS A 98 -14.88 -14.52 -3.26
N THR A 99 -15.00 -14.19 -4.54
CA THR A 99 -13.85 -14.04 -5.45
C THR A 99 -13.35 -12.60 -5.53
N GLU A 100 -14.10 -11.65 -4.98
CA GLU A 100 -13.74 -10.24 -4.99
C GLU A 100 -12.52 -9.98 -4.11
N VAL A 101 -11.51 -9.34 -4.69
CA VAL A 101 -10.29 -8.96 -3.98
C VAL A 101 -10.59 -7.74 -3.09
N GLN A 102 -10.21 -7.86 -1.82
CA GLN A 102 -10.45 -6.85 -0.79
C GLN A 102 -9.16 -6.52 -0.05
N THR A 103 -9.16 -5.34 0.58
CA THR A 103 -8.01 -4.79 1.29
C THR A 103 -8.32 -4.64 2.77
N PHE A 104 -7.53 -5.29 3.62
CA PHE A 104 -7.67 -5.27 5.08
C PHE A 104 -6.42 -4.65 5.73
N ALA A 105 -6.59 -3.58 6.50
CA ALA A 105 -5.48 -2.94 7.21
C ALA A 105 -5.03 -3.80 8.41
N LEU A 106 -3.74 -4.14 8.51
CA LEU A 106 -3.21 -5.07 9.53
C LEU A 106 -3.52 -4.64 10.96
N HIS A 107 -3.44 -3.35 11.26
CA HIS A 107 -3.69 -2.82 12.61
C HIS A 107 -5.14 -2.98 13.12
N ARG A 108 -6.05 -3.44 12.27
CA ARG A 108 -7.45 -3.67 12.64
C ARG A 108 -7.76 -5.14 12.92
N PHE A 109 -6.83 -6.04 12.69
CA PHE A 109 -6.98 -7.42 13.12
C PHE A 109 -6.85 -7.49 14.64
N LYS A 110 -7.83 -8.07 15.29
CA LYS A 110 -7.86 -8.34 16.73
C LYS A 110 -7.25 -9.68 17.07
N SER A 111 -7.49 -10.65 16.20
CA SER A 111 -6.89 -11.97 16.25
C SER A 111 -6.86 -12.57 14.86
N ALA A 112 -5.91 -13.49 14.63
CA ALA A 112 -5.89 -14.34 13.46
C ALA A 112 -5.26 -15.68 13.80
N SER A 113 -5.66 -16.75 13.10
CA SER A 113 -5.08 -18.08 13.16
C SER A 113 -5.04 -18.70 11.77
N VAL A 114 -4.01 -19.50 11.50
CA VAL A 114 -3.87 -20.22 10.23
C VAL A 114 -4.76 -21.46 10.27
N LEU A 115 -5.49 -21.69 9.19
CA LEU A 115 -6.28 -22.92 8.98
C LEU A 115 -5.47 -23.95 8.19
N ASP A 116 -5.83 -25.24 8.31
CA ASP A 116 -5.19 -26.28 7.49
C ASP A 116 -5.66 -26.29 6.03
N THR A 117 -6.65 -25.49 5.70
CA THR A 117 -7.20 -25.37 4.35
C THR A 117 -6.30 -24.48 3.49
N ARG A 118 -6.04 -24.92 2.26
CA ARG A 118 -5.30 -24.14 1.27
C ARG A 118 -6.05 -22.87 0.87
N ALA A 119 -5.33 -21.77 0.68
CA ALA A 119 -5.90 -20.52 0.19
C ALA A 119 -6.37 -20.65 -1.26
N LEU A 120 -7.49 -20.01 -1.59
CA LEU A 120 -8.03 -19.94 -2.94
C LEU A 120 -7.57 -18.65 -3.60
N HIS A 121 -6.97 -18.77 -4.78
CA HIS A 121 -6.51 -17.61 -5.55
C HIS A 121 -7.48 -17.31 -6.69
N PRO A 122 -7.86 -16.04 -6.92
CA PRO A 122 -8.58 -15.66 -8.12
C PRO A 122 -7.76 -15.97 -9.36
N VAL A 123 -8.43 -16.41 -10.43
CA VAL A 123 -7.78 -16.64 -11.72
C VAL A 123 -7.20 -15.32 -12.23
N ASN A 124 -5.92 -15.31 -12.62
CA ASN A 124 -5.21 -14.15 -13.15
C ASN A 124 -5.06 -12.97 -12.17
N PHE A 125 -5.04 -13.22 -10.84
CA PHE A 125 -4.70 -12.17 -9.89
C PHE A 125 -3.24 -11.76 -10.08
N ASP A 126 -3.02 -10.49 -10.35
CA ASP A 126 -1.71 -9.86 -10.42
C ASP A 126 -1.67 -8.67 -9.46
N ILE A 127 -0.69 -8.65 -8.56
CA ILE A 127 -0.60 -7.62 -7.52
C ILE A 127 -0.24 -6.25 -8.08
N ASP A 128 0.62 -6.21 -9.10
CA ASP A 128 1.06 -4.94 -9.70
C ASP A 128 -0.10 -4.32 -10.47
N ALA A 129 -0.82 -5.11 -11.28
CA ALA A 129 -2.05 -4.66 -11.95
C ALA A 129 -3.12 -4.19 -10.95
N TYR A 130 -3.24 -4.87 -9.80
CA TYR A 130 -4.16 -4.47 -8.73
C TYR A 130 -3.77 -3.11 -8.12
N ILE A 131 -2.48 -2.86 -7.89
CA ILE A 131 -1.97 -1.58 -7.39
C ILE A 131 -2.20 -0.48 -8.43
N ASP A 132 -1.85 -0.75 -9.70
CA ASP A 132 -1.97 0.21 -10.81
C ASP A 132 -3.43 0.58 -11.10
N SER A 133 -4.38 -0.30 -10.81
CA SER A 133 -5.82 0.01 -10.89
C SER A 133 -6.30 1.06 -9.88
N GLY A 134 -5.42 1.56 -8.99
CA GLY A 134 -5.78 2.51 -7.93
C GLY A 134 -6.52 1.86 -6.76
N ALA A 135 -6.55 0.54 -6.65
CA ALA A 135 -7.30 -0.19 -5.62
C ALA A 135 -6.87 0.14 -4.17
N LEU A 136 -5.63 0.61 -3.99
CA LEU A 136 -5.13 1.10 -2.70
C LEU A 136 -5.32 2.60 -2.52
N GLY A 137 -5.81 3.32 -3.53
CA GLY A 137 -6.30 4.68 -3.40
C GLY A 137 -7.64 4.69 -2.66
N PHE A 138 -8.02 5.83 -2.09
CA PHE A 138 -9.40 6.01 -1.66
C PHE A 138 -10.23 6.21 -2.94
N ARG A 139 -10.91 5.17 -3.41
CA ARG A 139 -11.84 5.31 -4.52
C ARG A 139 -12.99 6.22 -4.09
N VAL A 140 -13.35 7.14 -4.94
CA VAL A 140 -14.53 7.99 -4.74
C VAL A 140 -15.81 7.20 -4.98
N ASP A 141 -15.75 6.22 -5.89
CA ASP A 141 -16.86 5.32 -6.21
C ASP A 141 -16.32 3.88 -6.34
N PHE A 142 -16.80 2.98 -5.48
CA PHE A 142 -16.34 1.58 -5.46
C PHE A 142 -16.91 0.73 -6.59
N ASP A 143 -18.01 1.18 -7.22
CA ASP A 143 -18.72 0.43 -8.25
C ASP A 143 -18.20 0.75 -9.66
N LYS A 144 -17.28 1.72 -9.78
CA LYS A 144 -16.72 2.11 -11.08
C LYS A 144 -15.22 1.85 -11.17
N PRO A 145 -14.69 1.58 -12.36
CA PRO A 145 -13.24 1.57 -12.58
C PRO A 145 -12.65 2.94 -12.23
N THR A 146 -11.38 2.96 -11.85
CA THR A 146 -10.68 4.23 -11.54
C THR A 146 -10.68 5.09 -12.81
N GLU A 147 -11.48 6.15 -12.80
CA GLU A 147 -11.48 7.15 -13.85
C GLU A 147 -10.22 8.00 -13.74
N HIS A 148 -9.66 8.40 -14.88
CA HIS A 148 -8.62 9.42 -14.93
C HIS A 148 -9.28 10.79 -15.13
N VAL A 149 -8.75 11.78 -14.46
CA VAL A 149 -9.19 13.17 -14.59
C VAL A 149 -8.03 14.03 -15.03
N GLU A 150 -8.34 15.03 -15.84
CA GLU A 150 -7.38 16.05 -16.22
C GLU A 150 -7.21 17.01 -15.03
N LEU A 151 -6.00 17.00 -14.48
CA LEU A 151 -5.59 17.92 -13.41
C LEU A 151 -4.85 19.10 -14.05
N GLU A 152 -5.31 20.30 -13.76
CA GLU A 152 -4.60 21.53 -14.11
C GLU A 152 -4.20 22.29 -12.84
N LEU A 153 -2.92 22.53 -12.68
CA LEU A 153 -2.36 23.30 -11.58
C LEU A 153 -1.71 24.56 -12.13
N ILE A 154 -1.99 25.70 -11.51
CA ILE A 154 -1.33 26.99 -11.81
C ILE A 154 -0.41 27.32 -10.65
N MET A 155 0.85 27.59 -10.94
CA MET A 155 1.89 27.76 -9.93
C MET A 155 3.02 28.69 -10.43
N ASN A 156 3.92 29.06 -9.52
CA ASN A 156 5.13 29.79 -9.87
C ASN A 156 6.17 28.90 -10.55
N GLU A 157 7.25 29.48 -11.06
CA GLU A 157 8.31 28.77 -11.76
C GLU A 157 8.99 27.70 -10.89
N ALA A 158 9.29 28.03 -9.61
CA ALA A 158 10.00 27.09 -8.73
C ALA A 158 9.20 25.81 -8.47
N ASP A 159 7.90 25.95 -8.27
CA ASP A 159 7.01 24.80 -8.08
C ASP A 159 6.81 24.01 -9.39
N ALA A 160 6.76 24.69 -10.54
CA ALA A 160 6.66 24.04 -11.84
C ALA A 160 7.94 23.23 -12.18
N LEU A 161 9.11 23.74 -11.81
CA LEU A 161 10.39 23.03 -11.95
C LEU A 161 10.39 21.73 -11.13
N TYR A 162 9.85 21.74 -9.91
CA TYR A 162 9.71 20.52 -9.11
C TYR A 162 8.92 19.43 -9.86
N PHE A 163 7.81 19.80 -10.52
CA PHE A 163 7.02 18.87 -11.33
C PHE A 163 7.72 18.45 -12.63
N SER A 164 8.72 19.19 -13.10
CA SER A 164 9.55 18.74 -14.23
C SER A 164 10.49 17.59 -13.86
N GLU A 165 10.93 17.56 -12.59
CA GLU A 165 11.80 16.51 -12.03
C GLU A 165 11.00 15.30 -11.50
N SER A 166 9.76 15.54 -11.04
CA SER A 166 8.88 14.54 -10.44
C SER A 166 7.48 14.62 -11.07
N GLN A 167 7.30 13.92 -12.19
CA GLN A 167 6.08 14.00 -12.99
C GLN A 167 4.88 13.33 -12.32
N LEU A 168 3.69 13.90 -12.48
CA LEU A 168 2.39 13.35 -12.03
C LEU A 168 1.90 12.22 -12.95
N SER A 169 2.19 12.33 -14.25
CA SER A 169 1.89 11.30 -15.25
C SER A 169 2.86 11.38 -16.43
N LYS A 170 2.90 10.32 -17.25
CA LYS A 170 3.76 10.27 -18.46
C LYS A 170 3.38 11.31 -19.51
N GLU A 171 2.11 11.72 -19.51
CA GLU A 171 1.55 12.69 -20.46
C GLU A 171 1.50 14.11 -19.89
N GLN A 172 2.18 14.34 -18.76
CA GLN A 172 2.25 15.68 -18.17
C GLN A 172 2.85 16.71 -19.11
N THR A 173 2.23 17.88 -19.14
CA THR A 173 2.74 19.06 -19.85
C THR A 173 2.91 20.23 -18.90
N ILE A 174 3.94 21.06 -19.16
CA ILE A 174 4.19 22.31 -18.42
C ILE A 174 4.21 23.44 -19.43
N THR A 175 3.36 24.44 -19.25
CA THR A 175 3.22 25.57 -20.16
C THR A 175 3.30 26.88 -19.37
N GLN A 176 4.14 27.81 -19.80
CA GLN A 176 4.18 29.16 -19.24
C GLN A 176 2.94 29.94 -19.71
N ILE A 177 2.18 30.51 -18.76
CA ILE A 177 0.99 31.33 -19.03
C ILE A 177 1.25 32.83 -18.91
N SER A 178 2.18 33.21 -18.06
CA SER A 178 2.66 34.59 -17.92
C SER A 178 4.10 34.63 -17.43
N GLU A 179 4.67 35.81 -17.18
CA GLU A 179 6.06 35.99 -16.77
C GLU A 179 6.43 35.12 -15.54
N ASP A 180 5.51 34.97 -14.56
CA ASP A 180 5.76 34.26 -13.30
C ASP A 180 4.83 33.07 -13.08
N LEU A 181 3.97 32.73 -14.04
CA LEU A 181 2.97 31.67 -13.86
C LEU A 181 3.09 30.57 -14.91
N TYR A 182 3.05 29.36 -14.42
CA TYR A 182 3.09 28.13 -15.20
C TYR A 182 1.84 27.29 -14.94
N LYS A 183 1.37 26.60 -15.98
CA LYS A 183 0.33 25.60 -15.91
C LYS A 183 0.94 24.22 -16.08
N VAL A 184 0.72 23.36 -15.11
CA VAL A 184 1.02 21.92 -15.17
C VAL A 184 -0.29 21.18 -15.42
N SER A 185 -0.37 20.44 -16.52
CA SER A 185 -1.52 19.61 -16.88
C SER A 185 -1.11 18.15 -16.90
N ALA A 186 -1.91 17.29 -16.29
CA ALA A 186 -1.63 15.85 -16.20
C ALA A 186 -2.92 15.06 -16.07
N SER A 187 -2.96 13.89 -16.70
CA SER A 187 -4.02 12.92 -16.50
C SER A 187 -3.68 12.05 -15.28
N VAL A 188 -4.49 12.12 -14.23
CA VAL A 188 -4.24 11.42 -12.97
C VAL A 188 -5.44 10.57 -12.55
N PRO A 189 -5.21 9.45 -11.83
CA PRO A 189 -6.30 8.66 -11.30
C PRO A 189 -7.20 9.47 -10.35
N PHE A 190 -8.50 9.42 -10.54
CA PHE A 190 -9.47 10.06 -9.66
C PHE A 190 -9.60 9.28 -8.35
N THR A 191 -8.81 9.66 -7.36
CA THR A 191 -8.80 9.05 -6.03
C THR A 191 -8.94 10.14 -4.97
N SER A 192 -9.72 9.88 -3.90
CA SER A 192 -9.66 10.73 -2.70
C SER A 192 -8.44 10.33 -1.87
N GLN A 193 -7.53 11.24 -1.66
CA GLN A 193 -6.45 11.07 -0.68
C GLN A 193 -6.89 11.54 0.71
#